data_6354762bea2208cc32deb1863e46c4e7
#
_entry.id   6354762bea2208cc32deb1863e46c4e7
#
_cell.length_a   1.000
_cell.length_b   1.000
_cell.length_c   1.000
_cell.angle_alpha   90.00
_cell.angle_beta   90.00
_cell.angle_gamma   90.00
#
_symmetry.space_group_name_H-M   'P 1'
#
loop_
_entity.id
_entity.type
_entity.pdbx_description
1 polymer ?
#
loop_
_entity_poly.entity_id
_entity_poly.type
_entity_poly.pdbx_seq_one_letter_code
_entity_poly.pdbx_strand_id
1 'polypeptide(L)'
;MSSAGFSPLGELALARGTVDRMTKRRTDKDWIEAAWKDPRSRVLAVDQGHALVREDADRVELIFVSPEEAPSGTRFLLGQDEDGVVYFGVSGPLPGGQEAYELGMRKATLREVGALLPDRDAGLLTHAVALANWHDTHTHCPLCGSATFPDPAGHSTFCPVDGSEHFPRTDPAVIMLVTDPQDRCLLARNAAWPGRRVSILAGFVEPGESAEQAVIREVAEETGITVINVRYLGSQPWPMPRSLMLGFRADAPAGQDIAVDHEELAEAQWFSRGELLAAIKAREIALPPPVSIARHIIESWFGGPLPSTWTETLGPPPRPGSGRPAGIGPGGAAGCLTEDRQ
;
A
#
# COMPACT_ATOMS: atom_id res chain seq x y z
N MET A 1 -21.60 7.33 3.03
CA MET A 1 -21.80 6.59 4.30
C MET A 1 -20.48 6.68 5.06
N SER A 2 -20.45 7.41 6.18
CA SER A 2 -19.26 7.54 7.03
C SER A 2 -18.87 6.17 7.56
N SER A 3 -17.58 5.80 7.46
CA SER A 3 -17.01 4.55 7.96
C SER A 3 -16.84 4.52 9.49
N ALA A 4 -17.39 5.51 10.18
CA ALA A 4 -17.31 5.63 11.62
C ALA A 4 -17.97 4.41 12.30
N GLY A 5 -17.17 3.46 12.76
CA GLY A 5 -17.64 2.37 13.61
C GLY A 5 -17.07 0.97 13.37
N PHE A 6 -16.26 0.73 12.36
CA PHE A 6 -15.79 -0.62 12.03
C PHE A 6 -14.35 -0.96 12.46
N SER A 7 -13.53 0.02 12.83
CA SER A 7 -12.14 -0.22 13.23
C SER A 7 -11.85 0.39 14.60
N PRO A 8 -11.24 -0.37 15.52
CA PRO A 8 -10.70 0.17 16.77
C PRO A 8 -9.66 1.30 16.57
N LEU A 9 -9.11 1.41 15.35
CA LEU A 9 -8.12 2.43 14.99
C LEU A 9 -8.74 3.74 14.49
N GLY A 10 -10.08 3.82 14.38
CA GLY A 10 -10.74 4.96 13.74
C GLY A 10 -10.53 4.99 12.21
N GLU A 11 -10.53 6.17 11.64
CA GLU A 11 -10.30 6.35 10.19
C GLU A 11 -8.82 6.24 9.84
N LEU A 12 -8.51 5.28 8.95
CA LEU A 12 -7.15 5.08 8.44
C LEU A 12 -6.93 5.91 7.17
N ALA A 13 -5.76 6.51 7.04
CA ALA A 13 -5.45 7.51 6.01
C ALA A 13 -5.79 7.09 4.56
N LEU A 14 -5.59 5.83 4.18
CA LEU A 14 -5.86 5.33 2.83
C LEU A 14 -7.15 4.49 2.72
N ALA A 15 -7.97 4.45 3.77
CA ALA A 15 -9.25 3.70 3.79
C ALA A 15 -10.48 4.61 3.84
N ARG A 16 -10.36 5.86 3.37
CA ARG A 16 -11.36 6.94 3.47
C ARG A 16 -12.15 7.19 2.19
N GLY A 17 -12.36 6.19 1.35
CA GLY A 17 -13.07 6.41 0.08
C GLY A 17 -14.54 6.74 0.27
N THR A 18 -15.03 7.80 -0.41
CA THR A 18 -16.43 8.26 -0.37
C THR A 18 -17.20 8.04 -1.67
N VAL A 19 -16.54 7.67 -2.76
CA VAL A 19 -17.17 7.45 -4.06
C VAL A 19 -17.79 6.05 -4.17
N ASP A 20 -18.93 5.93 -4.86
CA ASP A 20 -19.45 4.62 -5.30
C ASP A 20 -18.54 4.09 -6.40
N ARG A 21 -18.00 2.90 -6.21
CA ARG A 21 -17.10 2.23 -7.17
C ARG A 21 -17.81 1.74 -8.44
N MET A 22 -19.10 1.96 -8.57
CA MET A 22 -19.94 1.68 -9.75
C MET A 22 -19.80 0.25 -10.27
N THR A 23 -19.68 -0.74 -9.38
CA THR A 23 -19.41 -2.14 -9.75
C THR A 23 -20.40 -2.71 -10.77
N LYS A 24 -21.69 -2.34 -10.66
CA LYS A 24 -22.75 -2.79 -11.61
C LYS A 24 -22.64 -2.17 -13.01
N ARG A 25 -21.88 -1.08 -13.16
CA ARG A 25 -21.69 -0.37 -14.43
C ARG A 25 -20.43 -0.80 -15.18
N ARG A 26 -19.54 -1.55 -14.55
CA ARG A 26 -18.26 -1.94 -15.15
C ARG A 26 -18.39 -2.80 -16.41
N THR A 27 -19.48 -3.53 -16.55
CA THR A 27 -19.78 -4.34 -17.74
C THR A 27 -20.61 -3.61 -18.80
N ASP A 28 -21.12 -2.41 -18.49
CA ASP A 28 -21.95 -1.59 -19.38
C ASP A 28 -21.07 -0.67 -20.24
N LYS A 29 -20.61 -1.19 -21.37
CA LYS A 29 -19.69 -0.49 -22.28
C LYS A 29 -20.27 0.83 -22.79
N ASP A 30 -21.55 0.86 -23.10
CA ASP A 30 -22.21 2.05 -23.64
C ASP A 30 -22.27 3.15 -22.58
N TRP A 31 -22.57 2.78 -21.33
CA TRP A 31 -22.57 3.73 -20.22
C TRP A 31 -21.14 4.27 -19.95
N ILE A 32 -20.11 3.41 -19.96
CA ILE A 32 -18.71 3.82 -19.73
C ILE A 32 -18.27 4.82 -20.81
N GLU A 33 -18.58 4.54 -22.08
CA GLU A 33 -18.22 5.45 -23.18
C GLU A 33 -19.02 6.76 -23.15
N ALA A 34 -20.28 6.73 -22.73
CA ALA A 34 -21.07 7.94 -22.50
C ALA A 34 -20.52 8.77 -21.34
N ALA A 35 -20.17 8.13 -20.22
CA ALA A 35 -19.56 8.78 -19.07
C ALA A 35 -18.19 9.36 -19.41
N TRP A 36 -17.37 8.68 -20.21
CA TRP A 36 -16.08 9.21 -20.68
C TRP A 36 -16.25 10.48 -21.54
N LYS A 37 -17.32 10.58 -22.30
CA LYS A 37 -17.60 11.75 -23.17
C LYS A 37 -18.32 12.89 -22.41
N ASP A 38 -18.77 12.66 -21.18
CA ASP A 38 -19.41 13.72 -20.37
C ASP A 38 -18.35 14.73 -19.91
N PRO A 39 -18.49 16.03 -20.27
CA PRO A 39 -17.51 17.06 -19.87
C PRO A 39 -17.45 17.29 -18.36
N ARG A 40 -18.43 16.79 -17.59
CA ARG A 40 -18.39 16.84 -16.12
C ARG A 40 -17.51 15.76 -15.53
N SER A 41 -17.22 14.70 -16.27
CA SER A 41 -16.30 13.66 -15.80
C SER A 41 -14.91 14.20 -15.53
N ARG A 42 -14.20 13.56 -14.64
CA ARG A 42 -12.88 13.97 -14.17
C ARG A 42 -11.89 12.82 -14.33
N VAL A 43 -10.70 13.14 -14.79
CA VAL A 43 -9.65 12.15 -15.05
C VAL A 43 -8.45 12.45 -14.16
N LEU A 44 -8.02 11.45 -13.40
CA LEU A 44 -6.81 11.44 -12.61
C LEU A 44 -5.70 10.69 -13.36
N ALA A 45 -4.65 11.41 -13.76
CA ALA A 45 -3.48 10.78 -14.35
C ALA A 45 -2.55 10.25 -13.27
N VAL A 46 -2.05 9.02 -13.47
CA VAL A 46 -1.05 8.38 -12.60
C VAL A 46 0.11 7.89 -13.45
N ASP A 47 1.33 8.32 -13.11
CA ASP A 47 2.58 7.94 -13.77
C ASP A 47 3.57 7.39 -12.74
N GLN A 48 3.87 6.09 -12.81
CA GLN A 48 4.77 5.42 -11.87
C GLN A 48 4.45 5.71 -10.39
N GLY A 49 3.16 5.66 -10.04
CA GLY A 49 2.68 5.90 -8.68
C GLY A 49 2.62 7.37 -8.24
N HIS A 50 2.91 8.31 -9.15
CA HIS A 50 2.79 9.75 -8.92
C HIS A 50 1.50 10.29 -9.54
N ALA A 51 0.92 11.31 -8.89
CA ALA A 51 -0.13 12.16 -9.45
C ALA A 51 0.29 13.62 -9.34
N LEU A 52 -0.42 14.52 -10.04
CA LEU A 52 -0.26 15.95 -9.85
C LEU A 52 -1.11 16.41 -8.67
N VAL A 53 -0.51 17.21 -7.82
CA VAL A 53 -1.19 17.89 -6.71
C VAL A 53 -0.90 19.39 -6.75
N ARG A 54 -1.83 20.18 -6.23
CA ARG A 54 -1.61 21.56 -5.83
C ARG A 54 -1.51 21.60 -4.32
N GLU A 55 -0.53 22.30 -3.82
CA GLU A 55 -0.30 22.44 -2.39
C GLU A 55 -0.30 23.93 -2.04
N ASP A 56 -1.28 24.35 -1.24
CA ASP A 56 -1.34 25.64 -0.59
C ASP A 56 -0.95 25.46 0.88
N ALA A 57 -0.77 26.57 1.61
CA ALA A 57 -0.21 26.57 2.98
C ALA A 57 -0.87 25.54 3.92
N ASP A 58 -2.17 25.25 3.76
CA ASP A 58 -2.94 24.40 4.65
C ASP A 58 -3.71 23.28 3.93
N ARG A 59 -3.52 23.10 2.61
CA ARG A 59 -4.34 22.18 1.81
C ARG A 59 -3.58 21.53 0.68
N VAL A 60 -3.80 20.23 0.49
CA VAL A 60 -3.34 19.46 -0.66
C VAL A 60 -4.56 18.98 -1.45
N GLU A 61 -4.57 19.22 -2.76
CA GLU A 61 -5.64 18.83 -3.67
C GLU A 61 -5.08 18.04 -4.85
N LEU A 62 -5.80 17.01 -5.29
CA LEU A 62 -5.51 16.34 -6.55
C LEU A 62 -5.88 17.23 -7.73
N ILE A 63 -5.07 17.17 -8.79
CA ILE A 63 -5.37 17.80 -10.05
C ILE A 63 -6.06 16.81 -10.97
N PHE A 64 -7.27 17.15 -11.37
CA PHE A 64 -8.05 16.42 -12.36
C PHE A 64 -8.08 17.20 -13.66
N VAL A 65 -8.08 16.49 -14.77
CA VAL A 65 -8.29 17.06 -16.11
C VAL A 65 -9.66 16.62 -16.66
N SER A 66 -10.12 17.27 -17.72
CA SER A 66 -11.28 16.79 -18.47
C SER A 66 -10.92 15.54 -19.29
N PRO A 67 -11.89 14.73 -19.73
CA PRO A 67 -11.61 13.58 -20.60
C PRO A 67 -10.92 13.96 -21.92
N GLU A 68 -11.15 15.18 -22.45
CA GLU A 68 -10.52 15.69 -23.67
C GLU A 68 -9.03 16.01 -23.47
N GLU A 69 -8.66 16.43 -22.25
CA GLU A 69 -7.28 16.76 -21.87
C GLU A 69 -6.53 15.55 -21.30
N ALA A 70 -7.21 14.40 -21.16
CA ALA A 70 -6.63 13.20 -20.58
C ALA A 70 -5.44 12.70 -21.40
N PRO A 71 -4.34 12.31 -20.76
CA PRO A 71 -3.20 11.74 -21.46
C PRO A 71 -3.57 10.38 -22.07
N SER A 72 -2.79 9.96 -23.07
CA SER A 72 -2.86 8.60 -23.57
C SER A 72 -2.39 7.60 -22.52
N GLY A 73 -3.07 6.45 -22.41
CA GLY A 73 -2.70 5.41 -21.45
C GLY A 73 -3.84 4.43 -21.19
N THR A 74 -3.62 3.54 -20.23
CA THR A 74 -4.65 2.60 -19.80
C THR A 74 -5.67 3.31 -18.94
N ARG A 75 -6.92 3.31 -19.41
CA ARG A 75 -8.07 3.92 -18.73
C ARG A 75 -8.73 2.95 -17.76
N PHE A 76 -9.18 3.44 -16.62
CA PHE A 76 -9.98 2.67 -15.66
C PHE A 76 -10.99 3.55 -14.92
N LEU A 77 -12.17 2.99 -14.63
CA LEU A 77 -13.24 3.65 -13.88
C LEU A 77 -12.91 3.64 -12.39
N LEU A 78 -12.89 4.82 -11.75
CA LEU A 78 -12.66 4.92 -10.30
C LEU A 78 -13.97 4.95 -9.51
N GLY A 79 -15.02 5.57 -10.04
CA GLY A 79 -16.32 5.63 -9.40
C GLY A 79 -17.11 6.88 -9.73
N GLN A 80 -18.18 7.10 -8.95
CA GLN A 80 -19.05 8.27 -9.05
C GLN A 80 -19.31 8.86 -7.66
N ASP A 81 -19.25 10.18 -7.50
CA ASP A 81 -19.59 10.85 -6.24
C ASP A 81 -21.11 11.09 -6.11
N GLU A 82 -21.50 11.68 -4.98
CA GLU A 82 -22.90 12.01 -4.67
C GLU A 82 -23.52 13.07 -5.59
N ASP A 83 -22.70 13.89 -6.22
CA ASP A 83 -23.11 14.91 -7.19
C ASP A 83 -23.25 14.33 -8.61
N GLY A 84 -22.97 13.05 -8.78
CA GLY A 84 -23.07 12.33 -10.05
C GLY A 84 -21.87 12.56 -10.98
N VAL A 85 -20.77 13.13 -10.49
CA VAL A 85 -19.52 13.27 -11.24
C VAL A 85 -18.82 11.91 -11.32
N VAL A 86 -18.49 11.48 -12.54
CA VAL A 86 -17.77 10.23 -12.77
C VAL A 86 -16.29 10.49 -12.82
N TYR A 87 -15.52 9.66 -12.08
CA TYR A 87 -14.08 9.73 -12.00
C TYR A 87 -13.45 8.55 -12.74
N PHE A 88 -12.51 8.86 -13.60
CA PHE A 88 -11.64 7.90 -14.27
C PHE A 88 -10.19 8.09 -13.83
N GLY A 89 -9.41 7.02 -13.92
CA GLY A 89 -7.97 7.08 -13.87
C GLY A 89 -7.37 6.75 -15.23
N VAL A 90 -6.17 7.27 -15.48
CA VAL A 90 -5.33 6.90 -16.64
C VAL A 90 -3.92 6.62 -16.14
N SER A 91 -3.41 5.39 -16.40
CA SER A 91 -1.98 5.10 -16.25
C SER A 91 -1.27 5.61 -17.49
N GLY A 92 -0.51 6.70 -17.34
CA GLY A 92 0.15 7.39 -18.44
C GLY A 92 0.84 8.68 -17.97
N PRO A 93 1.47 9.43 -18.91
CA PRO A 93 2.24 10.61 -18.55
C PRO A 93 1.37 11.65 -17.85
N LEU A 94 1.96 12.35 -16.86
CA LEU A 94 1.25 13.41 -16.16
C LEU A 94 1.03 14.62 -17.08
N PRO A 95 -0.17 15.25 -17.04
CA PRO A 95 -0.49 16.39 -17.90
C PRO A 95 0.32 17.66 -17.51
N GLY A 96 0.39 18.64 -18.42
CA GLY A 96 0.88 19.99 -18.16
C GLY A 96 2.40 20.19 -18.19
N GLY A 97 3.23 19.15 -18.27
CA GLY A 97 4.69 19.30 -18.41
C GLY A 97 5.28 20.38 -17.49
N GLN A 98 6.06 21.32 -18.07
CA GLN A 98 6.70 22.42 -17.32
C GLN A 98 5.68 23.48 -16.86
N GLU A 99 4.59 23.70 -17.60
CA GLU A 99 3.54 24.66 -17.25
C GLU A 99 2.86 24.29 -15.92
N ALA A 100 2.72 23.02 -15.62
CA ALA A 100 2.14 22.58 -14.34
C ALA A 100 2.96 23.11 -13.16
N TYR A 101 4.28 23.09 -13.24
CA TYR A 101 5.15 23.63 -12.18
C TYR A 101 5.02 25.15 -12.04
N GLU A 102 4.87 25.88 -13.15
CA GLU A 102 4.65 27.33 -13.13
C GLU A 102 3.31 27.71 -12.52
N LEU A 103 2.33 26.81 -12.55
CA LEU A 103 1.02 26.96 -11.93
C LEU A 103 0.99 26.43 -10.47
N GLY A 104 2.15 26.17 -9.86
CA GLY A 104 2.25 25.71 -8.48
C GLY A 104 1.83 24.25 -8.26
N MET A 105 1.79 23.44 -9.34
CA MET A 105 1.52 22.01 -9.23
C MET A 105 2.84 21.24 -9.08
N ARG A 106 2.80 20.12 -8.34
CA ARG A 106 3.94 19.23 -8.22
C ARG A 106 3.53 17.75 -8.37
N LYS A 107 4.48 16.93 -8.75
CA LYS A 107 4.32 15.47 -8.65
C LYS A 107 4.39 15.04 -7.18
N ALA A 108 3.48 14.16 -6.79
CA ALA A 108 3.47 13.57 -5.46
C ALA A 108 3.04 12.12 -5.49
N THR A 109 3.61 11.33 -4.59
CA THR A 109 3.20 9.94 -4.37
C THR A 109 2.09 9.86 -3.33
N LEU A 110 1.32 8.77 -3.37
CA LEU A 110 0.31 8.47 -2.34
C LEU A 110 0.93 8.45 -0.92
N ARG A 111 2.18 8.02 -0.79
CA ARG A 111 2.89 7.99 0.49
C ARG A 111 3.13 9.39 1.06
N GLU A 112 3.39 10.37 0.21
CA GLU A 112 3.65 11.76 0.61
C GLU A 112 2.36 12.51 0.97
N VAL A 113 1.30 12.32 0.19
CA VAL A 113 0.11 13.17 0.31
C VAL A 113 -1.14 12.45 0.81
N GLY A 114 -1.15 11.12 0.88
CA GLY A 114 -2.36 10.35 1.20
C GLY A 114 -3.02 10.70 2.53
N ALA A 115 -2.24 11.09 3.54
CA ALA A 115 -2.77 11.54 4.83
C ALA A 115 -3.25 13.00 4.83
N LEU A 116 -2.84 13.79 3.83
CA LEU A 116 -3.14 15.23 3.72
C LEU A 116 -4.34 15.51 2.82
N LEU A 117 -4.67 14.57 1.94
CA LEU A 117 -5.78 14.70 0.99
C LEU A 117 -7.14 14.63 1.69
N PRO A 118 -8.19 15.30 1.16
CA PRO A 118 -9.58 15.03 1.52
C PRO A 118 -9.97 13.56 1.26
N ASP A 119 -10.98 13.05 1.96
CA ASP A 119 -11.39 11.63 1.94
C ASP A 119 -11.68 11.11 0.53
N ARG A 120 -12.42 11.87 -0.28
CA ARG A 120 -12.68 11.54 -1.68
C ARG A 120 -11.37 11.34 -2.45
N ASP A 121 -10.49 12.31 -2.36
CA ASP A 121 -9.26 12.36 -3.13
C ASP A 121 -8.26 11.28 -2.66
N ALA A 122 -8.18 11.04 -1.35
CA ALA A 122 -7.39 9.95 -0.79
C ALA A 122 -7.87 8.59 -1.31
N GLY A 123 -9.19 8.37 -1.33
CA GLY A 123 -9.80 7.15 -1.86
C GLY A 123 -9.58 6.99 -3.37
N LEU A 124 -9.76 8.05 -4.16
CA LEU A 124 -9.54 8.05 -5.61
C LEU A 124 -8.07 7.77 -5.95
N LEU A 125 -7.12 8.44 -5.30
CA LEU A 125 -5.69 8.24 -5.55
C LEU A 125 -5.25 6.82 -5.14
N THR A 126 -5.71 6.33 -3.98
CA THR A 126 -5.43 4.96 -3.52
C THR A 126 -5.90 3.93 -4.55
N HIS A 127 -7.11 4.09 -5.08
CA HIS A 127 -7.68 3.20 -6.09
C HIS A 127 -6.96 3.32 -7.43
N ALA A 128 -6.67 4.54 -7.87
CA ALA A 128 -5.96 4.80 -9.12
C ALA A 128 -4.55 4.20 -9.13
N VAL A 129 -3.77 4.41 -8.05
CA VAL A 129 -2.42 3.84 -7.91
C VAL A 129 -2.47 2.31 -7.89
N ALA A 130 -3.45 1.71 -7.21
CA ALA A 130 -3.59 0.26 -7.19
C ALA A 130 -3.84 -0.34 -8.58
N LEU A 131 -4.75 0.25 -9.36
CA LEU A 131 -5.05 -0.20 -10.72
C LEU A 131 -3.89 0.07 -11.68
N ALA A 132 -3.28 1.26 -11.63
CA ALA A 132 -2.12 1.60 -12.46
C ALA A 132 -0.98 0.59 -12.25
N ASN A 133 -0.56 0.36 -10.99
CA ASN A 133 0.50 -0.59 -10.67
C ASN A 133 0.19 -2.01 -11.15
N TRP A 134 -1.08 -2.42 -11.10
CA TRP A 134 -1.48 -3.73 -11.59
C TRP A 134 -1.38 -3.80 -13.13
N HIS A 135 -1.92 -2.82 -13.86
CA HIS A 135 -1.84 -2.78 -15.32
C HIS A 135 -0.40 -2.72 -15.82
N ASP A 136 0.46 -1.94 -15.15
CA ASP A 136 1.86 -1.79 -15.54
C ASP A 136 2.68 -3.07 -15.37
N THR A 137 2.28 -3.94 -14.43
CA THR A 137 3.05 -5.15 -14.08
C THR A 137 2.43 -6.46 -14.54
N HIS A 138 1.14 -6.49 -14.91
CA HIS A 138 0.39 -7.70 -15.29
C HIS A 138 -0.10 -7.62 -16.73
N THR A 139 0.83 -7.47 -17.66
CA THR A 139 0.56 -7.25 -19.09
C THR A 139 0.38 -8.54 -19.88
N HIS A 140 0.65 -9.71 -19.28
CA HIS A 140 0.61 -11.00 -19.96
C HIS A 140 -0.23 -12.02 -19.18
N CYS A 141 -0.87 -12.92 -19.93
CA CYS A 141 -1.64 -14.03 -19.38
C CYS A 141 -0.73 -15.00 -18.61
N PRO A 142 -1.01 -15.34 -17.35
CA PRO A 142 -0.19 -16.27 -16.58
C PRO A 142 -0.36 -17.73 -17.04
N LEU A 143 -1.37 -18.03 -17.88
CA LEU A 143 -1.63 -19.39 -18.37
C LEU A 143 -0.90 -19.67 -19.69
N CYS A 144 -0.91 -18.74 -20.65
CA CYS A 144 -0.33 -18.98 -21.98
C CYS A 144 0.79 -18.00 -22.37
N GLY A 145 1.10 -16.99 -21.54
CA GLY A 145 2.15 -16.00 -21.80
C GLY A 145 1.83 -14.94 -22.85
N SER A 146 0.61 -14.94 -23.42
CA SER A 146 0.20 -13.95 -24.43
C SER A 146 -0.15 -12.62 -23.79
N ALA A 147 0.02 -11.51 -24.53
CA ALA A 147 -0.41 -10.19 -24.08
C ALA A 147 -1.92 -10.17 -23.79
N THR A 148 -2.30 -9.49 -22.71
CA THR A 148 -3.69 -9.29 -22.30
C THR A 148 -4.14 -7.86 -22.59
N PHE A 149 -5.45 -7.66 -22.67
CA PHE A 149 -6.07 -6.36 -22.94
C PHE A 149 -7.03 -5.99 -21.82
N PRO A 150 -7.05 -4.73 -21.35
CA PRO A 150 -7.97 -4.30 -20.31
C PRO A 150 -9.44 -4.33 -20.83
N ASP A 151 -10.36 -4.63 -19.93
CA ASP A 151 -11.77 -4.41 -20.15
C ASP A 151 -12.08 -2.89 -20.20
N PRO A 152 -13.24 -2.47 -20.69
CA PRO A 152 -13.58 -1.05 -20.82
C PRO A 152 -13.57 -0.26 -19.51
N ALA A 153 -13.81 -0.92 -18.39
CA ALA A 153 -13.75 -0.31 -17.06
C ALA A 153 -12.35 -0.36 -16.43
N GLY A 154 -11.42 -1.13 -17.01
CA GLY A 154 -10.06 -1.31 -16.49
C GLY A 154 -9.95 -2.12 -15.21
N HIS A 155 -10.98 -2.91 -14.86
CA HIS A 155 -11.03 -3.72 -13.66
C HIS A 155 -10.72 -5.20 -13.87
N SER A 156 -10.53 -5.61 -15.12
CA SER A 156 -10.00 -6.90 -15.50
C SER A 156 -9.20 -6.78 -16.79
N THR A 157 -8.44 -7.82 -17.12
CA THR A 157 -7.82 -7.98 -18.43
C THR A 157 -8.24 -9.31 -19.05
N PHE A 158 -8.32 -9.34 -20.36
CA PHE A 158 -8.75 -10.49 -21.14
C PHE A 158 -7.60 -11.02 -21.99
N CYS A 159 -7.43 -12.34 -22.02
CA CYS A 159 -6.49 -13.01 -22.91
C CYS A 159 -7.18 -13.39 -24.22
N PRO A 160 -6.75 -12.89 -25.38
CA PRO A 160 -7.39 -13.19 -26.67
C PRO A 160 -7.07 -14.62 -27.17
N VAL A 161 -6.09 -15.30 -26.58
CA VAL A 161 -5.65 -16.62 -27.03
C VAL A 161 -6.40 -17.75 -26.34
N ASP A 162 -6.50 -17.71 -25.00
CA ASP A 162 -7.15 -18.77 -24.23
C ASP A 162 -8.52 -18.37 -23.65
N GLY A 163 -8.93 -17.12 -23.83
CA GLY A 163 -10.21 -16.61 -23.36
C GLY A 163 -10.30 -16.34 -21.86
N SER A 164 -9.19 -16.46 -21.11
CA SER A 164 -9.17 -16.24 -19.67
C SER A 164 -9.29 -14.75 -19.31
N GLU A 165 -9.95 -14.49 -18.20
CA GLU A 165 -10.07 -13.16 -17.58
C GLU A 165 -9.20 -13.12 -16.32
N HIS A 166 -8.49 -12.01 -16.11
CA HIS A 166 -7.60 -11.81 -14.98
C HIS A 166 -7.99 -10.54 -14.24
N PHE A 167 -7.94 -10.61 -12.91
CA PHE A 167 -8.34 -9.53 -12.00
C PHE A 167 -7.16 -8.92 -11.27
N PRO A 168 -7.28 -7.68 -10.78
CA PRO A 168 -6.24 -7.03 -9.99
C PRO A 168 -5.82 -7.88 -8.79
N ARG A 169 -4.50 -8.03 -8.63
CA ARG A 169 -3.91 -8.74 -7.51
C ARG A 169 -3.77 -7.84 -6.31
N THR A 170 -4.13 -8.35 -5.14
CA THR A 170 -3.89 -7.73 -3.84
C THR A 170 -3.22 -8.76 -2.93
N ASP A 171 -2.06 -8.43 -2.38
CA ASP A 171 -1.30 -9.33 -1.50
C ASP A 171 -1.64 -9.00 -0.03
N PRO A 172 -2.24 -9.94 0.73
CA PRO A 172 -2.50 -9.73 2.15
C PRO A 172 -1.19 -9.75 2.94
N ALA A 173 -1.02 -8.77 3.84
CA ALA A 173 0.11 -8.69 4.76
C ALA A 173 -0.39 -8.32 6.15
N VAL A 174 0.09 -9.02 7.16
CA VAL A 174 -0.19 -8.68 8.56
C VAL A 174 0.78 -7.62 9.05
N ILE A 175 0.32 -6.80 9.97
CA ILE A 175 1.14 -5.83 10.69
C ILE A 175 0.67 -5.80 12.14
N MET A 176 1.56 -6.01 13.09
CA MET A 176 1.18 -6.28 14.46
C MET A 176 1.98 -5.52 15.50
N LEU A 177 1.28 -4.93 16.45
CA LEU A 177 1.87 -4.44 17.68
C LEU A 177 1.87 -5.55 18.73
N VAL A 178 3.06 -5.94 19.17
CA VAL A 178 3.24 -6.91 20.25
C VAL A 178 3.49 -6.16 21.54
N THR A 179 2.79 -6.55 22.61
CA THR A 179 3.00 -5.98 23.96
C THR A 179 3.37 -7.06 24.97
N ASP A 180 4.28 -6.72 25.89
CA ASP A 180 4.68 -7.57 26.99
C ASP A 180 3.80 -7.34 28.23
N PRO A 181 3.96 -8.12 29.33
CA PRO A 181 3.18 -7.94 30.56
C PRO A 181 3.40 -6.60 31.28
N GLN A 182 4.45 -5.85 30.96
CA GLN A 182 4.72 -4.50 31.44
C GLN A 182 4.10 -3.42 30.54
N ASP A 183 3.28 -3.83 29.57
CA ASP A 183 2.66 -2.96 28.56
C ASP A 183 3.68 -2.15 27.74
N ARG A 184 4.89 -2.72 27.54
CA ARG A 184 5.89 -2.20 26.58
C ARG A 184 5.55 -2.73 25.18
N CYS A 185 5.75 -1.91 24.15
CA CYS A 185 5.60 -2.34 22.76
C CYS A 185 6.93 -2.77 22.16
N LEU A 186 6.88 -3.79 21.29
CA LEU A 186 8.01 -4.23 20.48
C LEU A 186 8.11 -3.38 19.22
N LEU A 187 9.24 -2.73 19.01
CA LEU A 187 9.58 -2.05 17.76
C LEU A 187 10.86 -2.65 17.19
N ALA A 188 10.91 -2.74 15.87
CA ALA A 188 12.04 -3.29 15.15
C ALA A 188 12.50 -2.38 14.02
N ARG A 189 13.75 -2.53 13.61
CA ARG A 189 14.35 -1.87 12.46
C ARG A 189 14.70 -2.92 11.41
N ASN A 190 14.07 -2.83 10.25
CA ASN A 190 14.43 -3.68 9.12
C ASN A 190 15.88 -3.39 8.66
N ALA A 191 16.64 -4.44 8.36
CA ALA A 191 18.06 -4.34 7.96
C ALA A 191 18.27 -3.49 6.69
N ALA A 192 17.29 -3.45 5.78
CA ALA A 192 17.35 -2.66 4.55
C ALA A 192 16.98 -1.17 4.74
N TRP A 193 16.47 -0.76 5.90
CA TRP A 193 16.08 0.62 6.11
C TRP A 193 17.26 1.52 6.47
N PRO A 194 17.40 2.66 5.78
CA PRO A 194 18.42 3.62 6.14
C PRO A 194 18.07 4.32 7.46
N GLY A 195 19.10 4.64 8.23
CA GLY A 195 18.99 5.51 9.40
C GLY A 195 18.34 4.87 10.62
N ARG A 196 17.52 5.64 11.32
CA ARG A 196 16.95 5.33 12.65
C ARG A 196 15.48 4.94 12.59
N ARG A 197 15.01 4.45 11.45
CA ARG A 197 13.60 4.09 11.23
C ARG A 197 13.27 2.82 11.99
N VAL A 198 12.20 2.87 12.78
CA VAL A 198 11.66 1.72 13.48
C VAL A 198 10.15 1.61 13.16
N SER A 199 9.64 0.40 13.22
CA SER A 199 8.21 0.10 13.07
C SER A 199 7.83 -1.09 13.92
N ILE A 200 6.53 -1.38 13.97
CA ILE A 200 6.01 -2.68 14.40
C ILE A 200 6.29 -3.71 13.31
N LEU A 201 6.28 -5.01 13.68
CA LEU A 201 6.55 -6.14 12.80
C LEU A 201 5.47 -6.27 11.72
N ALA A 202 5.85 -6.78 10.54
CA ALA A 202 4.93 -6.98 9.44
C ALA A 202 5.47 -8.00 8.45
N GLY A 203 4.61 -8.91 7.98
CA GLY A 203 4.97 -9.90 6.97
C GLY A 203 3.80 -10.32 6.09
N PHE A 204 4.07 -11.07 5.04
CA PHE A 204 3.03 -11.55 4.13
C PHE A 204 2.30 -12.77 4.69
N VAL A 205 1.00 -12.85 4.41
CA VAL A 205 0.23 -14.07 4.63
C VAL A 205 0.61 -15.08 3.56
N GLU A 206 1.01 -16.28 3.95
CA GLU A 206 1.38 -17.36 3.03
C GLU A 206 0.15 -18.09 2.46
N PRO A 207 0.26 -18.74 1.29
CA PRO A 207 -0.83 -19.54 0.73
C PRO A 207 -1.30 -20.65 1.68
N GLY A 208 -2.58 -20.63 2.05
CA GLY A 208 -3.17 -21.60 2.96
C GLY A 208 -3.07 -21.24 4.44
N GLU A 209 -2.48 -20.12 4.78
CA GLU A 209 -2.34 -19.60 6.14
C GLU A 209 -3.48 -18.63 6.49
N SER A 210 -3.92 -18.61 7.75
CA SER A 210 -4.79 -17.52 8.24
C SER A 210 -3.97 -16.30 8.66
N ALA A 211 -4.61 -15.12 8.68
CA ALA A 211 -3.92 -13.90 9.10
C ALA A 211 -3.40 -13.99 10.54
N GLU A 212 -4.13 -14.65 11.45
CA GLU A 212 -3.70 -14.87 12.83
C GLU A 212 -2.49 -15.81 12.93
N GLN A 213 -2.42 -16.84 12.07
CA GLN A 213 -1.25 -17.72 11.97
C GLN A 213 -0.04 -16.97 11.44
N ALA A 214 -0.23 -16.13 10.41
CA ALA A 214 0.83 -15.27 9.90
C ALA A 214 1.39 -14.34 11.00
N VAL A 215 0.54 -13.75 11.85
CA VAL A 215 1.00 -12.94 13.00
C VAL A 215 1.90 -13.75 13.92
N ILE A 216 1.48 -14.98 14.29
CA ILE A 216 2.24 -15.83 15.21
C ILE A 216 3.59 -16.24 14.58
N ARG A 217 3.57 -16.64 13.32
CA ARG A 217 4.77 -17.06 12.58
C ARG A 217 5.76 -15.93 12.42
N GLU A 218 5.34 -14.77 11.88
CA GLU A 218 6.22 -13.63 11.62
C GLU A 218 6.88 -13.13 12.91
N VAL A 219 6.13 -13.02 14.01
CA VAL A 219 6.72 -12.60 15.30
C VAL A 219 7.75 -13.63 15.79
N ALA A 220 7.47 -14.92 15.63
CA ALA A 220 8.39 -15.97 16.05
C ALA A 220 9.65 -16.02 15.16
N GLU A 221 9.51 -15.88 13.85
CA GLU A 221 10.62 -15.90 12.88
C GLU A 221 11.53 -14.67 13.07
N GLU A 222 10.96 -13.48 13.11
CA GLU A 222 11.73 -12.24 13.19
C GLU A 222 12.38 -11.99 14.56
N THR A 223 11.75 -12.48 15.67
CA THR A 223 12.16 -12.09 17.03
C THR A 223 12.30 -13.24 18.03
N GLY A 224 11.98 -14.47 17.66
CA GLY A 224 11.98 -15.62 18.57
C GLY A 224 10.87 -15.60 19.63
N ILE A 225 9.97 -14.60 19.60
CA ILE A 225 8.92 -14.42 20.58
C ILE A 225 7.65 -15.17 20.16
N THR A 226 7.10 -15.97 21.08
CA THR A 226 5.75 -16.56 20.92
C THR A 226 4.70 -15.56 21.41
N VAL A 227 3.62 -15.41 20.67
CA VAL A 227 2.51 -14.51 21.03
C VAL A 227 1.21 -15.26 21.23
N ILE A 228 0.32 -14.67 22.03
CA ILE A 228 -1.04 -15.13 22.32
C ILE A 228 -2.02 -13.97 22.14
N ASN A 229 -3.32 -14.25 22.24
CA ASN A 229 -4.37 -13.23 22.19
C ASN A 229 -4.30 -12.34 20.94
N VAL A 230 -4.06 -12.92 19.78
CA VAL A 230 -4.03 -12.18 18.51
C VAL A 230 -5.40 -11.56 18.24
N ARG A 231 -5.46 -10.23 18.06
CA ARG A 231 -6.71 -9.47 17.91
C ARG A 231 -6.60 -8.54 16.70
N TYR A 232 -7.54 -8.66 15.78
CA TYR A 232 -7.67 -7.79 14.62
C TYR A 232 -8.08 -6.37 15.03
N LEU A 233 -7.46 -5.35 14.44
CA LEU A 233 -7.72 -3.95 14.71
C LEU A 233 -8.34 -3.19 13.53
N GLY A 234 -8.01 -3.56 12.30
CA GLY A 234 -8.49 -2.90 11.10
C GLY A 234 -7.58 -3.19 9.91
N SER A 235 -7.97 -2.73 8.72
CA SER A 235 -7.18 -2.92 7.49
C SER A 235 -7.03 -1.62 6.71
N GLN A 236 -5.93 -1.52 5.96
CA GLN A 236 -5.65 -0.39 5.10
C GLN A 236 -5.06 -0.87 3.77
N PRO A 237 -5.59 -0.42 2.60
CA PRO A 237 -4.92 -0.58 1.32
C PRO A 237 -3.53 0.06 1.36
N TRP A 238 -2.54 -0.62 0.82
CA TRP A 238 -1.18 -0.13 0.69
C TRP A 238 -0.65 -0.46 -0.71
N PRO A 239 -1.14 0.25 -1.75
CA PRO A 239 -0.83 -0.06 -3.14
C PRO A 239 0.59 0.42 -3.55
N MET A 240 1.56 0.11 -2.70
CA MET A 240 2.97 0.40 -2.91
C MET A 240 3.82 -0.86 -2.67
N PRO A 241 3.77 -1.90 -3.58
CA PRO A 241 3.00 -1.86 -4.85
C PRO A 241 1.54 -2.34 -4.78
N ARG A 242 1.12 -3.28 -3.87
CA ARG A 242 -0.22 -3.89 -3.94
C ARG A 242 -0.69 -4.62 -2.67
N SER A 243 -0.18 -4.23 -1.50
CA SER A 243 -0.57 -4.91 -0.25
C SER A 243 -1.93 -4.45 0.27
N LEU A 244 -2.62 -5.35 0.96
CA LEU A 244 -3.66 -5.05 1.92
C LEU A 244 -3.09 -5.31 3.31
N MET A 245 -2.83 -4.25 4.07
CA MET A 245 -2.32 -4.36 5.43
C MET A 245 -3.45 -4.71 6.39
N LEU A 246 -3.29 -5.81 7.13
CA LEU A 246 -4.20 -6.31 8.16
C LEU A 246 -3.56 -6.03 9.53
N GLY A 247 -4.08 -5.06 10.26
CA GLY A 247 -3.56 -4.61 11.54
C GLY A 247 -3.99 -5.48 12.71
N PHE A 248 -3.05 -5.86 13.56
CA PHE A 248 -3.27 -6.70 14.73
C PHE A 248 -2.61 -6.14 15.99
N ARG A 249 -3.06 -6.62 17.13
CA ARG A 249 -2.36 -6.57 18.42
C ARG A 249 -2.23 -8.00 18.94
N ALA A 250 -1.09 -8.30 19.55
CA ALA A 250 -0.84 -9.58 20.21
C ALA A 250 -0.09 -9.37 21.53
N ASP A 251 -0.21 -10.34 22.44
CA ASP A 251 0.42 -10.28 23.76
C ASP A 251 1.56 -11.31 23.82
N ALA A 252 2.76 -10.89 24.23
CA ALA A 252 3.88 -11.77 24.50
C ALA A 252 3.83 -12.22 25.97
N PRO A 253 3.82 -13.54 26.30
CA PRO A 253 4.00 -14.03 27.66
C PRO A 253 5.32 -13.57 28.30
N ALA A 254 5.36 -13.53 29.64
CA ALA A 254 6.56 -13.15 30.38
C ALA A 254 7.73 -14.15 30.16
N GLY A 255 8.96 -13.64 30.33
CA GLY A 255 10.15 -14.48 30.39
C GLY A 255 10.71 -14.90 29.03
N GLN A 256 10.39 -14.16 27.97
CA GLN A 256 10.95 -14.36 26.65
C GLN A 256 11.99 -13.29 26.32
N ASP A 257 13.14 -13.72 25.85
CA ASP A 257 14.19 -12.84 25.33
C ASP A 257 14.02 -12.65 23.83
N ILE A 258 14.35 -11.47 23.34
CA ILE A 258 14.35 -11.18 21.90
C ILE A 258 15.55 -11.88 21.26
N ALA A 259 15.32 -12.72 20.27
CA ALA A 259 16.30 -13.37 19.42
C ALA A 259 16.05 -12.91 17.97
N VAL A 260 16.72 -11.84 17.57
CA VAL A 260 16.53 -11.20 16.26
C VAL A 260 17.07 -12.09 15.15
N ASP A 261 16.26 -12.28 14.09
CA ASP A 261 16.77 -12.77 12.81
C ASP A 261 17.47 -11.62 12.08
N HIS A 262 18.79 -11.68 12.04
CA HIS A 262 19.61 -10.63 11.44
C HIS A 262 19.62 -10.61 9.91
N GLU A 263 18.97 -11.56 9.24
CA GLU A 263 18.75 -11.50 7.79
C GLU A 263 17.65 -10.46 7.44
N GLU A 264 16.64 -10.31 8.29
CA GLU A 264 15.51 -9.41 8.06
C GLU A 264 15.56 -8.16 8.95
N LEU A 265 15.90 -8.32 10.22
CA LEU A 265 15.93 -7.21 11.19
C LEU A 265 17.36 -6.87 11.62
N ALA A 266 17.66 -5.59 11.68
CA ALA A 266 18.92 -5.13 12.28
C ALA A 266 18.86 -5.12 13.80
N GLU A 267 17.70 -4.80 14.38
CA GLU A 267 17.46 -4.75 15.82
C GLU A 267 15.97 -4.81 16.15
N ALA A 268 15.64 -5.31 17.33
CA ALA A 268 14.31 -5.23 17.91
C ALA A 268 14.42 -4.91 19.41
N GLN A 269 13.52 -4.08 19.93
CA GLN A 269 13.58 -3.58 21.31
C GLN A 269 12.20 -3.32 21.87
N TRP A 270 12.04 -3.58 23.18
CA TRP A 270 10.87 -3.19 23.96
C TRP A 270 10.93 -1.71 24.35
N PHE A 271 9.82 -1.00 24.18
CA PHE A 271 9.66 0.40 24.59
C PHE A 271 8.45 0.57 25.51
N SER A 272 8.66 1.12 26.68
CA SER A 272 7.58 1.76 27.42
C SER A 272 7.15 3.07 26.72
N ARG A 273 5.96 3.58 27.05
CA ARG A 273 5.49 4.87 26.48
C ARG A 273 6.46 6.01 26.77
N GLY A 274 7.07 6.01 27.97
CA GLY A 274 8.05 7.03 28.35
C GLY A 274 9.35 6.95 27.55
N GLU A 275 9.91 5.76 27.39
CA GLU A 275 11.12 5.51 26.58
C GLU A 275 10.88 5.83 25.12
N LEU A 276 9.73 5.41 24.55
CA LEU A 276 9.36 5.74 23.19
C LEU A 276 9.34 7.26 22.95
N LEU A 277 8.64 8.00 23.81
CA LEU A 277 8.55 9.45 23.69
C LEU A 277 9.92 10.14 23.86
N ALA A 278 10.76 9.64 24.79
CA ALA A 278 12.11 10.16 24.99
C ALA A 278 13.00 9.93 23.77
N ALA A 279 13.01 8.71 23.20
CA ALA A 279 13.79 8.36 22.02
C ALA A 279 13.37 9.17 20.78
N ILE A 280 12.06 9.41 20.59
CA ILE A 280 11.54 10.28 19.52
C ILE A 280 12.03 11.72 19.70
N LYS A 281 11.92 12.29 20.90
CA LYS A 281 12.36 13.67 21.19
C LYS A 281 13.86 13.84 21.05
N ALA A 282 14.64 12.82 21.43
CA ALA A 282 16.10 12.78 21.26
C ALA A 282 16.50 12.52 19.80
N ARG A 283 15.55 12.28 18.89
CA ARG A 283 15.79 11.91 17.49
C ARG A 283 16.64 10.63 17.35
N GLU A 284 16.55 9.73 18.32
CA GLU A 284 17.23 8.42 18.27
C GLU A 284 16.50 7.45 17.36
N ILE A 285 15.17 7.57 17.27
CA ILE A 285 14.31 6.78 16.39
C ILE A 285 13.36 7.67 15.57
N ALA A 286 12.94 7.15 14.42
CA ALA A 286 11.92 7.74 13.57
C ALA A 286 10.78 6.72 13.33
N LEU A 287 9.56 7.10 13.72
CA LEU A 287 8.36 6.29 13.55
C LEU A 287 7.82 6.34 12.10
N PRO A 288 6.96 5.39 11.68
CA PRO A 288 6.28 5.43 10.40
C PRO A 288 5.53 6.76 10.18
N PRO A 289 5.37 7.20 8.92
CA PRO A 289 4.65 8.43 8.61
C PRO A 289 3.15 8.30 8.94
N PRO A 290 2.43 9.43 9.09
CA PRO A 290 0.99 9.44 9.42
C PRO A 290 0.11 8.67 8.43
N VAL A 291 0.54 8.49 7.20
CA VAL A 291 -0.17 7.71 6.18
C VAL A 291 -0.17 6.21 6.47
N SER A 292 0.74 5.70 7.32
CA SER A 292 0.91 4.27 7.59
C SER A 292 -0.03 3.78 8.69
N ILE A 293 -0.69 2.64 8.49
CA ILE A 293 -1.46 1.94 9.53
C ILE A 293 -0.58 1.62 10.76
N ALA A 294 0.73 1.34 10.58
CA ALA A 294 1.65 1.12 11.69
C ALA A 294 1.66 2.30 12.67
N ARG A 295 1.63 3.54 12.13
CA ARG A 295 1.57 4.75 12.94
C ARG A 295 0.30 4.80 13.77
N HIS A 296 -0.84 4.53 13.19
CA HIS A 296 -2.14 4.51 13.87
C HIS A 296 -2.20 3.45 14.97
N ILE A 297 -1.63 2.25 14.74
CA ILE A 297 -1.57 1.18 15.73
C ILE A 297 -0.68 1.59 16.91
N ILE A 298 0.50 2.16 16.67
CA ILE A 298 1.42 2.63 17.71
C ILE A 298 0.75 3.74 18.54
N GLU A 299 0.12 4.71 17.90
CA GLU A 299 -0.56 5.83 18.56
C GLU A 299 -1.78 5.37 19.37
N SER A 300 -2.52 4.38 18.87
CA SER A 300 -3.62 3.76 19.63
C SER A 300 -3.14 3.11 20.93
N TRP A 301 -2.01 2.40 20.90
CA TRP A 301 -1.38 1.85 22.10
C TRP A 301 -0.80 2.95 23.00
N PHE A 302 -0.16 3.95 22.42
CA PHE A 302 0.45 5.06 23.16
C PHE A 302 -0.59 5.90 23.91
N GLY A 303 -1.81 6.00 23.36
CA GLY A 303 -2.92 6.75 23.93
C GLY A 303 -3.04 8.19 23.41
N GLY A 304 -2.45 8.48 22.22
CA GLY A 304 -2.53 9.78 21.57
C GLY A 304 -1.51 9.99 20.47
N PRO A 305 -1.55 11.15 19.80
CA PRO A 305 -0.64 11.44 18.69
C PRO A 305 0.82 11.57 19.18
N LEU A 306 1.74 11.08 18.37
CA LEU A 306 3.17 11.16 18.58
C LEU A 306 3.82 12.18 17.62
N PRO A 307 4.94 12.81 17.99
CA PRO A 307 5.66 13.72 17.10
C PRO A 307 6.05 13.03 15.77
N SER A 308 5.94 13.75 14.65
CA SER A 308 6.40 13.25 13.35
C SER A 308 7.88 13.56 13.17
N THR A 309 8.68 12.51 12.95
CA THR A 309 10.12 12.64 12.70
C THR A 309 10.53 12.06 11.35
N TRP A 310 9.54 11.62 10.55
CA TRP A 310 9.80 10.88 9.31
C TRP A 310 10.39 11.74 8.20
N THR A 311 10.00 13.00 8.10
CA THR A 311 10.43 13.91 7.01
C THR A 311 11.93 14.25 7.07
N GLU A 312 12.55 14.15 8.24
CA GLU A 312 13.96 14.47 8.42
C GLU A 312 14.93 13.32 8.03
N THR A 313 14.37 12.13 7.71
CA THR A 313 15.14 10.92 7.42
C THR A 313 14.98 10.38 6.00
N LEU A 314 14.17 11.03 5.16
CA LEU A 314 14.03 10.67 3.76
C LEU A 314 15.27 11.14 2.99
N GLY A 315 16.24 10.23 2.80
CA GLY A 315 17.10 10.29 1.63
C GLY A 315 16.26 10.09 0.36
N PRO A 316 16.79 10.40 -0.85
CA PRO A 316 16.07 10.21 -2.09
C PRO A 316 15.53 8.77 -2.16
N PRO A 317 14.33 8.54 -2.73
CA PRO A 317 13.76 7.21 -2.86
C PRO A 317 14.74 6.29 -3.59
N PRO A 318 14.86 5.01 -3.21
CA PRO A 318 15.68 4.06 -3.94
C PRO A 318 15.20 4.04 -5.39
N ARG A 319 16.13 4.06 -6.34
CA ARG A 319 15.82 4.00 -7.77
C ARG A 319 15.02 2.73 -8.05
N PRO A 320 13.95 2.79 -8.87
CA PRO A 320 13.23 1.60 -9.29
C PRO A 320 14.22 0.60 -9.90
N GLY A 321 14.29 -0.60 -9.37
CA GLY A 321 15.16 -1.66 -9.88
C GLY A 321 16.34 -2.10 -8.99
N SER A 322 16.59 -1.50 -7.82
CA SER A 322 17.69 -1.91 -6.93
C SER A 322 17.30 -2.89 -5.82
N GLY A 323 16.04 -3.27 -5.73
CA GLY A 323 15.56 -4.34 -4.85
C GLY A 323 15.20 -5.57 -5.67
N ARG A 324 16.15 -6.45 -5.95
CA ARG A 324 15.80 -7.85 -6.20
C ARG A 324 15.19 -8.38 -4.90
N PRO A 325 14.03 -9.04 -4.95
CA PRO A 325 13.65 -9.91 -3.83
C PRO A 325 14.79 -10.90 -3.63
N ALA A 326 15.18 -11.16 -2.40
CA ALA A 326 16.16 -12.19 -2.05
C ALA A 326 15.77 -13.47 -2.80
N GLY A 327 16.62 -13.88 -3.73
CA GLY A 327 16.35 -15.00 -4.61
C GLY A 327 16.28 -16.27 -3.77
N ILE A 328 15.21 -17.02 -3.95
CA ILE A 328 15.21 -18.46 -3.67
C ILE A 328 16.39 -19.02 -4.47
N GLY A 329 17.46 -19.43 -3.78
CA GLY A 329 18.63 -20.02 -4.38
C GLY A 329 18.23 -21.30 -5.13
N PRO A 330 18.82 -21.60 -6.32
CA PRO A 330 18.55 -22.83 -7.03
C PRO A 330 19.12 -23.98 -6.21
N GLY A 331 18.23 -24.75 -5.58
CA GLY A 331 18.57 -26.07 -5.04
C GLY A 331 19.13 -26.91 -6.18
N GLY A 332 20.32 -27.53 -5.93
CA GLY A 332 21.09 -28.24 -6.90
C GLY A 332 20.32 -29.37 -7.59
N ALA A 333 20.24 -29.28 -8.88
CA ALA A 333 19.91 -30.42 -9.74
C ALA A 333 21.12 -31.31 -9.87
N ALA A 334 21.11 -32.40 -9.12
CA ALA A 334 22.00 -33.53 -9.37
C ALA A 334 21.64 -34.19 -10.71
N GLY A 335 22.67 -34.55 -11.46
CA GLY A 335 22.66 -34.98 -12.82
C GLY A 335 21.70 -36.15 -13.16
N CYS A 336 21.15 -36.06 -14.34
CA CYS A 336 20.63 -37.21 -15.04
C CYS A 336 21.53 -37.48 -16.24
N LEU A 337 22.11 -38.67 -16.20
CA LEU A 337 22.98 -39.25 -17.20
C LEU A 337 22.23 -39.47 -18.52
N THR A 338 22.93 -39.17 -19.59
CA THR A 338 22.62 -39.60 -20.95
C THR A 338 22.76 -41.13 -21.06
N GLU A 339 21.77 -41.82 -21.60
CA GLU A 339 21.95 -43.07 -22.31
C GLU A 339 21.09 -43.07 -23.57
N ASP A 340 21.80 -43.24 -24.70
CA ASP A 340 21.31 -43.60 -26.01
C ASP A 340 20.61 -44.97 -26.01
N ARG A 341 19.59 -45.14 -26.84
CA ARG A 341 19.39 -46.19 -27.84
C ARG A 341 17.93 -46.53 -28.13
N GLN A 342 17.73 -46.50 -29.39
CA GLN A 342 16.85 -47.17 -30.37
C GLN A 342 15.51 -46.53 -30.61
#